data_6cb8d946bf04c5ce421ffcfac9d333da
#
_entry.id   6cb8d946bf04c5ce421ffcfac9d333da
#
_cell.length_a   1.000
_cell.length_b   1.000
_cell.length_c   1.000
_cell.angle_alpha   90.00
_cell.angle_beta   90.00
_cell.angle_gamma   90.00
#
_symmetry.space_group_name_H-M   'P 1'
#
loop_
_entity.id
_entity.type
_entity.pdbx_description
1 polymer ?
#
loop_
_entity_poly.entity_id
_entity_poly.type
_entity_poly.pdbx_seq_one_letter_code
_entity_poly.pdbx_strand_id
1 'polypeptide(L)'
;MQRRNFLKTSASAAILAGALPSCAVPPAREEAFYAHQGRIRDYQKFSLIDPGLKITKIETWSQPSVAVVRVTADNGMEGWGQISTYDADISAQVLHRKIAGLALGSDPADIDDLSDRCVESNLKYPWSFILRALGGVETAIWDLYGKIRQQPVCELLGGEAKPLRIYGSSMSRAIKPEDEVERFTRLRDEMGIDAFKFRIGKEAGRNGDAWPGRTEEMIKAVGSALGDSCTLLVDANSGFTPDRAIEVGKMLQDYGISQFEEPCPYWEIEWTAEVTRSLDLKVSGGEQDNDLSQWRRIVSLPSVDIIQPDPLYLGGVVRTVRATRMAAEKGIPCVPHSANLCMVTVFALHIMRAIPNAGPYLEYTIEEGGINQTARELYSPGLEIIDGHLDMPSAPGWGVEFNKDWLDKADYQVSDANIPG
;
A
#
# COMPACT_ATOMS: atom_id res chain seq x y z
N MET A 1 58.01 13.28 10.44
CA MET A 1 59.04 13.92 9.64
C MET A 1 58.74 13.87 8.17
N GLN A 2 58.78 15.03 7.57
CA GLN A 2 58.81 15.40 6.15
C GLN A 2 57.55 15.26 5.28
N ARG A 3 56.92 16.43 5.14
CA ARG A 3 56.15 16.88 3.98
C ARG A 3 57.06 17.00 2.75
N ARG A 4 56.55 16.64 1.58
CA ARG A 4 57.15 17.13 0.31
C ARG A 4 56.08 17.75 -0.57
N ASN A 5 56.25 19.07 -0.77
CA ASN A 5 55.60 19.89 -1.80
C ASN A 5 56.04 19.42 -3.20
N PHE A 6 55.14 19.48 -4.16
CA PHE A 6 55.49 19.56 -5.57
C PHE A 6 54.86 20.82 -6.19
N LEU A 7 55.76 21.67 -6.68
CA LEU A 7 55.47 22.94 -7.33
C LEU A 7 55.34 22.74 -8.86
N LYS A 8 54.32 23.37 -9.39
CA LYS A 8 54.15 24.08 -10.67
C LYS A 8 55.13 23.78 -11.83
N THR A 9 54.51 23.42 -12.96
CA THR A 9 54.93 23.92 -14.28
C THR A 9 53.68 24.26 -15.12
N SER A 10 53.65 25.49 -15.56
CA SER A 10 52.68 26.11 -16.45
C SER A 10 52.91 25.66 -17.91
N ALA A 11 51.89 25.24 -18.59
CA ALA A 11 51.82 25.24 -20.05
C ALA A 11 50.46 25.79 -20.47
N SER A 12 50.50 26.98 -21.07
CA SER A 12 49.30 27.61 -21.66
C SER A 12 48.93 26.90 -22.94
N ALA A 13 47.74 26.33 -22.99
CA ALA A 13 47.08 25.97 -24.22
C ALA A 13 45.68 26.64 -24.23
N ALA A 14 45.53 27.59 -25.13
CA ALA A 14 44.23 28.21 -25.40
C ALA A 14 43.35 27.21 -26.08
N ILE A 15 42.23 26.82 -25.42
CA ILE A 15 41.16 26.06 -26.00
C ILE A 15 39.93 26.96 -26.05
N LEU A 16 39.39 27.13 -27.26
CA LEU A 16 38.13 27.81 -27.51
C LEU A 16 37.04 27.22 -26.64
N ALA A 17 36.43 28.06 -25.79
CA ALA A 17 35.25 27.74 -25.04
C ALA A 17 34.04 27.78 -25.98
N GLY A 18 33.64 26.62 -26.48
CA GLY A 18 32.28 26.38 -26.96
C GLY A 18 31.37 26.25 -25.75
N ALA A 19 30.53 27.25 -25.49
CA ALA A 19 29.54 27.22 -24.43
C ALA A 19 28.51 26.12 -24.73
N LEU A 20 28.58 25.01 -23.98
CA LEU A 20 27.45 24.10 -23.85
C LEU A 20 26.35 24.83 -23.07
N PRO A 21 25.07 24.74 -23.46
CA PRO A 21 24.00 25.33 -22.69
C PRO A 21 23.94 24.61 -21.33
N SER A 22 24.22 25.33 -20.26
CA SER A 22 23.96 24.92 -18.89
C SER A 22 22.47 24.66 -18.76
N CYS A 23 22.07 23.41 -18.60
CA CYS A 23 20.74 23.05 -18.10
C CYS A 23 20.65 23.44 -16.62
N ALA A 24 20.65 24.73 -16.33
CA ALA A 24 20.30 25.24 -15.02
C ALA A 24 18.80 25.01 -14.82
N VAL A 25 18.45 24.15 -13.88
CA VAL A 25 17.06 24.01 -13.40
C VAL A 25 16.63 25.39 -12.90
N PRO A 26 15.46 25.89 -13.30
CA PRO A 26 15.01 27.20 -12.87
C PRO A 26 14.96 27.27 -11.33
N PRO A 27 15.41 28.34 -10.68
CA PRO A 27 15.48 28.46 -9.22
C PRO A 27 14.14 28.25 -8.51
N ALA A 28 13.02 28.52 -9.16
CA ALA A 28 11.68 28.24 -8.63
C ALA A 28 11.36 26.74 -8.41
N ARG A 29 12.04 25.83 -9.09
CA ARG A 29 11.91 24.36 -8.85
C ARG A 29 12.74 23.88 -7.68
N GLU A 30 13.90 24.48 -7.42
CA GLU A 30 14.73 24.16 -6.26
C GLU A 30 14.09 24.64 -4.95
N GLU A 31 13.56 25.88 -4.91
CA GLU A 31 12.87 26.40 -3.74
C GLU A 31 11.63 25.60 -3.38
N ALA A 32 10.82 25.17 -4.36
CA ALA A 32 9.67 24.30 -4.13
C ALA A 32 10.08 22.91 -3.59
N PHE A 33 11.19 22.34 -4.07
CA PHE A 33 11.69 21.05 -3.60
C PHE A 33 12.16 21.11 -2.14
N TYR A 34 12.85 22.17 -1.74
CA TYR A 34 13.34 22.34 -0.36
C TYR A 34 12.27 22.84 0.61
N ALA A 35 11.27 23.59 0.16
CA ALA A 35 10.20 24.08 1.02
C ALA A 35 9.32 22.94 1.60
N HIS A 36 9.15 21.84 0.86
CA HIS A 36 8.39 20.67 1.31
C HIS A 36 9.19 19.65 2.14
N GLN A 37 10.52 19.70 2.15
CA GLN A 37 11.35 18.73 2.88
C GLN A 37 11.24 18.80 4.41
N GLY A 38 10.74 19.91 4.96
CA GLY A 38 10.65 20.11 6.42
C GLY A 38 9.41 19.54 7.09
N ARG A 39 8.36 19.13 6.36
CA ARG A 39 7.03 19.06 6.92
C ARG A 39 6.19 17.85 6.49
N ILE A 40 6.72 16.62 6.55
CA ILE A 40 5.90 15.41 6.36
C ILE A 40 4.72 15.41 7.34
N ARG A 41 4.88 15.98 8.52
CA ARG A 41 3.86 16.12 9.56
C ARG A 41 2.72 17.09 9.17
N ASP A 42 2.96 18.01 8.25
CA ASP A 42 1.96 19.02 7.86
C ASP A 42 1.03 18.50 6.74
N TYR A 43 1.28 17.31 6.17
CA TYR A 43 0.47 16.76 5.09
C TYR A 43 -0.97 16.41 5.49
N GLN A 44 -1.30 16.36 6.71
CA GLN A 44 -2.64 16.46 7.30
C GLN A 44 -2.62 16.16 8.79
N LYS A 45 -3.22 17.05 9.56
CA LYS A 45 -3.68 16.73 10.90
C LYS A 45 -5.16 16.39 10.82
N PHE A 46 -5.52 15.21 11.25
CA PHE A 46 -6.91 14.86 11.46
C PHE A 46 -7.35 15.49 12.79
N SER A 47 -8.20 16.50 12.75
CA SER A 47 -8.86 16.98 13.95
C SER A 47 -10.05 16.09 14.25
N LEU A 48 -9.80 14.95 14.88
CA LEU A 48 -10.85 14.12 15.44
C LEU A 48 -11.37 14.83 16.68
N ILE A 49 -12.64 15.22 16.68
CA ILE A 49 -13.24 16.04 17.73
C ILE A 49 -13.89 15.12 18.76
N ASP A 50 -13.19 14.80 19.80
CA ASP A 50 -13.72 14.60 21.16
C ASP A 50 -12.56 14.52 22.16
N PRO A 51 -12.04 15.66 22.64
CA PRO A 51 -10.92 15.69 23.56
C PRO A 51 -11.35 15.13 24.93
N GLY A 52 -10.59 14.19 25.43
CA GLY A 52 -10.71 13.70 26.79
C GLY A 52 -10.88 12.21 26.97
N LEU A 53 -11.04 11.42 25.91
CA LEU A 53 -11.01 9.97 26.00
C LEU A 53 -9.57 9.47 26.18
N LYS A 54 -9.42 8.32 26.83
CA LYS A 54 -8.13 7.64 26.99
C LYS A 54 -8.24 6.19 26.57
N ILE A 55 -7.27 5.73 25.82
CA ILE A 55 -7.12 4.31 25.53
C ILE A 55 -6.71 3.60 26.84
N THR A 56 -7.54 2.68 27.30
CA THR A 56 -7.32 1.94 28.54
C THR A 56 -6.83 0.52 28.30
N LYS A 57 -7.18 -0.09 27.18
CA LYS A 57 -6.85 -1.48 26.88
C LYS A 57 -6.61 -1.69 25.38
N ILE A 58 -5.63 -2.54 25.07
CA ILE A 58 -5.34 -3.03 23.73
C ILE A 58 -5.22 -4.54 23.80
N GLU A 59 -6.02 -5.21 22.99
CA GLU A 59 -6.10 -6.66 22.90
C GLU A 59 -5.80 -7.14 21.50
N THR A 60 -5.18 -8.30 21.37
CA THR A 60 -4.95 -8.94 20.08
C THR A 60 -5.38 -10.40 20.10
N TRP A 61 -5.90 -10.86 18.97
CA TRP A 61 -6.16 -12.26 18.64
C TRP A 61 -5.35 -12.58 17.40
N SER A 62 -4.33 -13.46 17.52
CA SER A 62 -3.38 -13.66 16.45
C SER A 62 -3.26 -15.12 16.01
N GLN A 63 -3.10 -15.29 14.71
CA GLN A 63 -2.62 -16.48 14.02
C GLN A 63 -1.49 -16.03 13.08
N PRO A 64 -0.64 -16.92 12.53
CA PRO A 64 0.50 -16.52 11.70
C PRO A 64 0.13 -15.62 10.50
N SER A 65 -1.06 -15.80 9.93
CA SER A 65 -1.51 -15.06 8.74
C SER A 65 -2.39 -13.86 9.02
N VAL A 66 -3.03 -13.78 10.18
CA VAL A 66 -3.97 -12.70 10.54
C VAL A 66 -3.91 -12.41 12.04
N ALA A 67 -3.91 -11.14 12.42
CA ALA A 67 -4.10 -10.75 13.81
C ALA A 67 -5.06 -9.55 13.89
N VAL A 68 -6.10 -9.72 14.68
CA VAL A 68 -7.13 -8.71 14.96
C VAL A 68 -6.74 -7.92 16.20
N VAL A 69 -7.05 -6.63 16.21
CA VAL A 69 -6.78 -5.72 17.33
C VAL A 69 -8.08 -5.11 17.82
N ARG A 70 -8.24 -5.05 19.14
CA ARG A 70 -9.28 -4.26 19.80
C ARG A 70 -8.66 -3.19 20.66
N VAL A 71 -9.12 -1.97 20.50
CA VAL A 71 -8.79 -0.83 21.37
C VAL A 71 -10.04 -0.48 22.18
N THR A 72 -9.92 -0.35 23.50
CA THR A 72 -11.00 0.08 24.40
C THR A 72 -10.66 1.44 24.99
N ALA A 73 -11.60 2.39 24.93
CA ALA A 73 -11.51 3.69 25.58
C ALA A 73 -12.08 3.65 27.02
N ASP A 74 -11.78 4.69 27.82
CA ASP A 74 -12.21 4.80 29.22
C ASP A 74 -13.73 4.99 29.39
N ASN A 75 -14.46 5.37 28.34
CA ASN A 75 -15.92 5.37 28.31
C ASN A 75 -16.53 3.98 27.99
N GLY A 76 -15.70 2.94 27.81
CA GLY A 76 -16.10 1.57 27.51
C GLY A 76 -16.39 1.29 26.03
N MET A 77 -16.27 2.26 25.14
CA MET A 77 -16.41 2.04 23.71
C MET A 77 -15.19 1.33 23.13
N GLU A 78 -15.43 0.53 22.09
CA GLU A 78 -14.41 -0.34 21.48
C GLU A 78 -14.31 -0.08 19.99
N GLY A 79 -13.07 -0.10 19.49
CA GLY A 79 -12.78 -0.10 18.06
C GLY A 79 -11.95 -1.31 17.66
N TRP A 80 -12.12 -1.78 16.44
CA TRP A 80 -11.51 -2.98 15.92
C TRP A 80 -10.68 -2.69 14.67
N GLY A 81 -9.51 -3.30 14.59
CA GLY A 81 -8.58 -3.17 13.47
C GLY A 81 -7.86 -4.49 13.18
N GLN A 82 -6.90 -4.44 12.27
CA GLN A 82 -6.12 -5.61 11.89
C GLN A 82 -4.65 -5.25 11.71
N ILE A 83 -3.78 -6.09 12.25
CA ILE A 83 -2.35 -6.11 11.94
C ILE A 83 -2.16 -6.66 10.51
N SER A 84 -1.15 -6.17 9.81
CA SER A 84 -0.79 -6.70 8.50
C SER A 84 -0.64 -8.22 8.50
N THR A 85 -1.03 -8.84 7.42
CA THR A 85 -0.80 -10.27 7.14
C THR A 85 0.71 -10.60 7.06
N TYR A 86 1.05 -11.87 7.02
CA TYR A 86 2.41 -12.42 7.08
C TYR A 86 3.12 -12.16 8.41
N ASP A 87 3.38 -13.22 9.15
CA ASP A 87 3.96 -13.18 10.50
C ASP A 87 3.18 -12.23 11.43
N ALA A 88 1.85 -12.28 11.33
CA ALA A 88 0.96 -11.40 12.07
C ALA A 88 1.02 -11.65 13.60
N ASP A 89 1.30 -12.88 14.02
CA ASP A 89 1.58 -13.28 15.40
C ASP A 89 2.86 -12.62 15.94
N ILE A 90 3.94 -12.54 15.14
CA ILE A 90 5.15 -11.79 15.49
C ILE A 90 4.84 -10.29 15.59
N SER A 91 4.08 -9.75 14.64
CA SER A 91 3.66 -8.35 14.66
C SER A 91 2.78 -8.02 15.86
N ALA A 92 1.93 -8.96 16.34
CA ALA A 92 1.15 -8.81 17.57
C ALA A 92 2.05 -8.70 18.80
N GLN A 93 3.11 -9.50 18.91
CA GLN A 93 4.10 -9.36 19.98
C GLN A 93 4.83 -8.01 19.91
N VAL A 94 5.18 -7.54 18.71
CA VAL A 94 5.77 -6.20 18.52
C VAL A 94 4.80 -5.11 18.95
N LEU A 95 3.50 -5.25 18.65
CA LEU A 95 2.46 -4.33 19.11
C LEU A 95 2.50 -4.18 20.63
N HIS A 96 2.38 -5.27 21.38
CA HIS A 96 2.36 -5.23 22.84
C HIS A 96 3.66 -4.70 23.45
N ARG A 97 4.81 -5.00 22.84
CA ARG A 97 6.13 -4.59 23.35
C ARG A 97 6.56 -3.17 22.96
N LYS A 98 6.09 -2.64 21.83
CA LYS A 98 6.63 -1.41 21.24
C LYS A 98 5.60 -0.32 21.00
N ILE A 99 4.35 -0.68 20.74
CA ILE A 99 3.28 0.26 20.38
C ILE A 99 2.33 0.50 21.54
N ALA A 100 1.90 -0.55 22.24
CA ALA A 100 0.88 -0.46 23.29
C ALA A 100 1.24 0.56 24.37
N GLY A 101 2.50 0.58 24.85
CA GLY A 101 2.95 1.54 25.86
C GLY A 101 2.95 3.01 25.43
N LEU A 102 2.91 3.28 24.11
CA LEU A 102 2.78 4.63 23.54
C LEU A 102 1.32 5.04 23.34
N ALA A 103 0.44 4.06 23.13
CA ALA A 103 -0.98 4.27 22.89
C ALA A 103 -1.82 4.29 24.16
N LEU A 104 -1.50 3.44 25.15
CA LEU A 104 -2.21 3.40 26.44
C LEU A 104 -2.11 4.74 27.18
N GLY A 105 -3.24 5.24 27.65
CA GLY A 105 -3.36 6.55 28.31
C GLY A 105 -3.35 7.75 27.39
N SER A 106 -3.09 7.58 26.07
CA SER A 106 -3.21 8.67 25.08
C SER A 106 -4.66 8.91 24.69
N ASP A 107 -4.94 10.13 24.22
CA ASP A 107 -6.21 10.44 23.59
C ASP A 107 -6.21 9.83 22.18
N PRO A 108 -7.22 9.00 21.85
CA PRO A 108 -7.32 8.49 20.47
C PRO A 108 -7.49 9.61 19.43
N ALA A 109 -7.93 10.84 19.81
CA ALA A 109 -7.99 11.99 18.91
C ALA A 109 -6.60 12.43 18.41
N ASP A 110 -5.55 12.13 19.15
CA ASP A 110 -4.17 12.47 18.79
C ASP A 110 -3.53 11.40 17.87
N ILE A 111 -4.31 10.79 16.97
CA ILE A 111 -3.89 9.67 16.12
C ILE A 111 -2.68 10.01 15.24
N ASP A 112 -2.61 11.24 14.75
CA ASP A 112 -1.46 11.73 13.97
C ASP A 112 -0.18 11.75 14.81
N ASP A 113 -0.27 12.28 16.04
CA ASP A 113 0.84 12.35 16.97
C ASP A 113 1.25 10.95 17.45
N LEU A 114 0.29 10.08 17.70
CA LEU A 114 0.55 8.68 18.04
C LEU A 114 1.35 7.98 16.92
N SER A 115 0.93 8.16 15.67
CA SER A 115 1.62 7.59 14.52
C SER A 115 3.07 8.09 14.43
N ASP A 116 3.29 9.38 14.59
CA ASP A 116 4.64 9.96 14.55
C ASP A 116 5.49 9.52 15.75
N ARG A 117 4.95 9.53 16.97
CA ARG A 117 5.66 9.05 18.19
C ARG A 117 6.06 7.59 18.10
N CYS A 118 5.21 6.73 17.50
CA CYS A 118 5.54 5.32 17.31
C CYS A 118 6.78 5.14 16.42
N VAL A 119 6.90 5.92 15.35
CA VAL A 119 8.08 5.89 14.47
C VAL A 119 9.32 6.45 15.18
N GLU A 120 9.19 7.61 15.81
CA GLU A 120 10.29 8.30 16.48
C GLU A 120 10.86 7.50 17.66
N SER A 121 10.00 6.90 18.48
CA SER A 121 10.41 6.09 19.62
C SER A 121 11.10 4.78 19.23
N ASN A 122 10.87 4.32 18.00
CA ASN A 122 11.43 3.10 17.45
C ASN A 122 12.50 3.33 16.36
N LEU A 123 13.15 4.49 16.33
CA LEU A 123 14.11 4.91 15.30
C LEU A 123 15.27 3.92 15.07
N LYS A 124 15.59 3.03 16.03
CA LYS A 124 16.63 1.99 15.90
C LYS A 124 16.11 0.70 15.24
N TYR A 125 14.79 0.57 15.10
CA TYR A 125 14.11 -0.58 14.49
C TYR A 125 13.07 -0.04 13.48
N PRO A 126 13.51 0.75 12.49
CA PRO A 126 12.56 1.42 11.61
C PRO A 126 11.76 0.42 10.79
N TRP A 127 10.54 0.78 10.56
CA TRP A 127 9.63 0.35 9.51
C TRP A 127 9.01 -1.02 9.74
N SER A 128 9.00 -1.90 8.79
CA SER A 128 8.45 -3.25 8.76
C SER A 128 7.53 -3.63 9.95
N PHE A 129 7.96 -4.48 10.87
CA PHE A 129 7.13 -4.95 11.99
C PHE A 129 6.58 -3.84 12.89
N ILE A 130 7.30 -2.74 13.08
CA ILE A 130 6.81 -1.58 13.86
C ILE A 130 5.58 -0.97 13.19
N LEU A 131 5.62 -0.76 11.88
CA LEU A 131 4.51 -0.16 11.15
C LEU A 131 3.34 -1.12 10.96
N ARG A 132 3.62 -2.41 10.72
CA ARG A 132 2.58 -3.45 10.68
C ARG A 132 1.81 -3.54 12.01
N ALA A 133 2.52 -3.44 13.13
CA ALA A 133 1.94 -3.40 14.46
C ALA A 133 1.16 -2.10 14.73
N LEU A 134 1.71 -0.95 14.31
CA LEU A 134 1.03 0.35 14.39
C LEU A 134 -0.27 0.35 13.61
N GLY A 135 -0.26 -0.20 12.37
CA GLY A 135 -1.44 -0.31 11.52
C GLY A 135 -2.63 -0.97 12.22
N GLY A 136 -2.37 -1.99 13.05
CA GLY A 136 -3.40 -2.65 13.85
C GLY A 136 -4.08 -1.72 14.87
N VAL A 137 -3.31 -1.00 15.66
CA VAL A 137 -3.84 -0.05 16.66
C VAL A 137 -4.50 1.15 15.98
N GLU A 138 -3.89 1.67 14.95
CA GLU A 138 -4.34 2.86 14.25
C GLU A 138 -5.68 2.61 13.53
N THR A 139 -5.83 1.48 12.85
CA THR A 139 -7.10 1.11 12.22
C THR A 139 -8.20 0.81 13.25
N ALA A 140 -7.86 0.28 14.43
CA ALA A 140 -8.82 0.12 15.53
C ALA A 140 -9.29 1.48 16.09
N ILE A 141 -8.41 2.47 16.16
CA ILE A 141 -8.80 3.83 16.57
C ILE A 141 -9.76 4.46 15.57
N TRP A 142 -9.56 4.29 14.26
CA TRP A 142 -10.49 4.78 13.24
C TRP A 142 -11.89 4.15 13.37
N ASP A 143 -11.95 2.85 13.64
CA ASP A 143 -13.23 2.16 13.91
C ASP A 143 -13.94 2.73 15.16
N LEU A 144 -13.17 2.91 16.25
CA LEU A 144 -13.68 3.53 17.48
C LEU A 144 -14.31 4.90 17.20
N TYR A 145 -13.62 5.75 16.41
CA TYR A 145 -14.13 7.07 16.04
C TYR A 145 -15.38 6.99 15.17
N GLY A 146 -15.39 6.12 14.19
CA GLY A 146 -16.57 5.89 13.37
C GLY A 146 -17.79 5.51 14.21
N LYS A 147 -17.61 4.65 15.21
CA LYS A 147 -18.66 4.25 16.14
C LYS A 147 -19.09 5.39 17.07
N ILE A 148 -18.16 6.20 17.58
CA ILE A 148 -18.48 7.39 18.39
C ILE A 148 -19.30 8.40 17.56
N ARG A 149 -18.89 8.63 16.32
CA ARG A 149 -19.54 9.59 15.41
C ARG A 149 -20.78 9.04 14.70
N GLN A 150 -21.05 7.74 14.81
CA GLN A 150 -22.10 7.04 14.07
C GLN A 150 -21.97 7.24 12.55
N GLN A 151 -20.73 7.17 12.05
CA GLN A 151 -20.37 7.37 10.64
C GLN A 151 -19.38 6.29 10.17
N PRO A 152 -19.44 5.86 8.90
CA PRO A 152 -18.40 5.04 8.31
C PRO A 152 -17.08 5.82 8.18
N VAL A 153 -15.95 5.12 8.27
CA VAL A 153 -14.62 5.77 8.27
C VAL A 153 -14.39 6.62 7.01
N CYS A 154 -14.88 6.22 5.84
CA CYS A 154 -14.72 7.03 4.63
C CYS A 154 -15.34 8.44 4.77
N GLU A 155 -16.47 8.57 5.49
CA GLU A 155 -17.11 9.87 5.75
C GLU A 155 -16.32 10.71 6.75
N LEU A 156 -15.72 10.07 7.77
CA LEU A 156 -14.78 10.76 8.68
C LEU A 156 -13.58 11.33 7.93
N LEU A 157 -13.16 10.66 6.86
CA LEU A 157 -12.08 11.10 5.97
C LEU A 157 -12.52 12.15 4.94
N GLY A 158 -13.82 12.50 4.90
CA GLY A 158 -14.40 13.49 3.99
C GLY A 158 -14.90 12.93 2.66
N GLY A 159 -15.02 11.61 2.55
CA GLY A 159 -15.56 10.91 1.39
C GLY A 159 -17.04 10.57 1.53
N GLU A 160 -17.50 9.62 0.71
CA GLU A 160 -18.89 9.16 0.68
C GLU A 160 -18.94 7.64 0.48
N ALA A 161 -19.74 6.94 1.28
CA ALA A 161 -19.95 5.49 1.15
C ALA A 161 -20.73 5.15 -0.12
N LYS A 162 -20.03 4.67 -1.14
CA LYS A 162 -20.58 4.26 -2.44
C LYS A 162 -19.84 3.02 -2.95
N PRO A 163 -20.48 2.16 -3.76
CA PRO A 163 -19.80 1.05 -4.42
C PRO A 163 -18.58 1.50 -5.23
N LEU A 164 -17.55 0.68 -5.29
CA LEU A 164 -16.31 0.96 -6.00
C LEU A 164 -16.01 -0.16 -7.00
N ARG A 165 -15.67 0.22 -8.23
CA ARG A 165 -15.26 -0.70 -9.28
C ARG A 165 -13.97 -1.43 -8.90
N ILE A 166 -13.88 -2.72 -9.22
CA ILE A 166 -12.71 -3.53 -8.88
C ILE A 166 -11.96 -4.01 -10.12
N TYR A 167 -10.70 -4.39 -9.93
CA TYR A 167 -10.03 -5.33 -10.82
C TYR A 167 -9.81 -6.67 -10.11
N GLY A 168 -10.03 -7.77 -10.83
CA GLY A 168 -9.77 -9.12 -10.34
C GLY A 168 -8.27 -9.42 -10.34
N SER A 169 -7.67 -9.54 -9.14
CA SER A 169 -6.23 -9.79 -8.98
C SER A 169 -5.94 -11.28 -8.85
N SER A 170 -5.28 -11.85 -9.85
CA SER A 170 -4.68 -13.18 -9.81
C SER A 170 -3.36 -13.14 -9.07
N MET A 171 -3.18 -14.08 -8.12
CA MET A 171 -1.96 -14.19 -7.30
C MET A 171 -1.08 -15.37 -7.75
N SER A 172 -1.58 -16.22 -8.64
CA SER A 172 -0.94 -17.49 -8.97
C SER A 172 0.06 -17.35 -10.13
N ARG A 173 1.29 -17.85 -9.88
CA ARG A 173 2.27 -18.12 -10.93
C ARG A 173 2.27 -19.56 -11.40
N ALA A 174 1.48 -20.44 -10.75
CA ALA A 174 1.36 -21.84 -11.12
C ALA A 174 0.24 -22.10 -12.13
N ILE A 175 -0.67 -21.14 -12.32
CA ILE A 175 -1.77 -21.26 -13.29
C ILE A 175 -1.22 -21.19 -14.72
N LYS A 176 -1.77 -22.02 -15.60
CA LYS A 176 -1.42 -21.99 -17.03
C LYS A 176 -2.12 -20.83 -17.74
N PRO A 177 -1.53 -20.34 -18.84
CA PRO A 177 -2.12 -19.24 -19.61
C PRO A 177 -3.56 -19.47 -20.04
N GLU A 178 -3.88 -20.66 -20.54
CA GLU A 178 -5.22 -21.02 -20.99
C GLU A 178 -6.25 -21.07 -19.84
N ASP A 179 -5.84 -21.60 -18.68
CA ASP A 179 -6.69 -21.68 -17.49
C ASP A 179 -6.97 -20.27 -16.92
N GLU A 180 -5.99 -19.34 -17.03
CA GLU A 180 -6.17 -17.96 -16.61
C GLU A 180 -7.13 -17.20 -17.52
N VAL A 181 -7.05 -17.41 -18.82
CA VAL A 181 -8.00 -16.84 -19.79
C VAL A 181 -9.41 -17.34 -19.51
N GLU A 182 -9.59 -18.65 -19.26
CA GLU A 182 -10.89 -19.23 -18.91
C GLU A 182 -11.44 -18.62 -17.62
N ARG A 183 -10.61 -18.50 -16.59
CA ARG A 183 -10.98 -17.92 -15.29
C ARG A 183 -11.42 -16.46 -15.43
N PHE A 184 -10.66 -15.62 -16.13
CA PHE A 184 -11.02 -14.23 -16.35
C PHE A 184 -12.29 -14.07 -17.19
N THR A 185 -12.43 -14.87 -18.24
CA THR A 185 -13.63 -14.86 -19.07
C THR A 185 -14.87 -15.20 -18.24
N ARG A 186 -14.80 -16.24 -17.43
CA ARG A 186 -15.90 -16.65 -16.54
C ARG A 186 -16.26 -15.55 -15.54
N LEU A 187 -15.27 -14.94 -14.85
CA LEU A 187 -15.50 -13.87 -13.88
C LEU A 187 -16.08 -12.60 -14.53
N ARG A 188 -15.64 -12.28 -15.75
CA ARG A 188 -16.23 -11.19 -16.54
C ARG A 188 -17.71 -11.46 -16.80
N ASP A 189 -18.04 -12.65 -17.30
CA ASP A 189 -19.38 -13.00 -17.77
C ASP A 189 -20.36 -13.24 -16.60
N GLU A 190 -19.89 -13.78 -15.46
CA GLU A 190 -20.73 -14.09 -14.30
C GLU A 190 -20.83 -12.93 -13.30
N MET A 191 -19.78 -12.11 -13.14
CA MET A 191 -19.69 -11.10 -12.08
C MET A 191 -19.57 -9.66 -12.61
N GLY A 192 -19.50 -9.47 -13.93
CA GLY A 192 -19.35 -8.14 -14.53
C GLY A 192 -17.96 -7.49 -14.31
N ILE A 193 -16.94 -8.25 -13.91
CA ILE A 193 -15.59 -7.72 -13.72
C ILE A 193 -14.96 -7.48 -15.10
N ASP A 194 -14.53 -6.26 -15.38
CA ASP A 194 -13.97 -5.85 -16.67
C ASP A 194 -12.52 -5.38 -16.62
N ALA A 195 -11.86 -5.60 -15.48
CA ALA A 195 -10.44 -5.36 -15.31
C ALA A 195 -9.78 -6.52 -14.57
N PHE A 196 -8.61 -6.96 -15.03
CA PHE A 196 -7.91 -8.11 -14.44
C PHE A 196 -6.41 -7.86 -14.37
N LYS A 197 -5.78 -8.32 -13.27
CA LYS A 197 -4.33 -8.35 -13.06
C LYS A 197 -3.85 -9.80 -13.01
N PHE A 198 -2.79 -10.13 -13.74
CA PHE A 198 -2.13 -11.43 -13.69
C PHE A 198 -0.64 -11.31 -13.39
N ARG A 199 -0.05 -12.41 -12.93
CA ARG A 199 1.34 -12.47 -12.47
C ARG A 199 2.27 -12.97 -13.57
N ILE A 200 3.43 -12.28 -13.70
CA ILE A 200 4.57 -12.70 -14.53
C ILE A 200 5.86 -12.67 -13.71
N GLY A 201 6.98 -13.10 -14.30
CA GLY A 201 8.27 -13.08 -13.64
C GLY A 201 8.32 -13.95 -12.37
N LYS A 202 9.50 -14.01 -11.77
CA LYS A 202 9.73 -14.69 -10.49
C LYS A 202 11.10 -14.28 -9.96
N GLU A 203 11.23 -14.18 -8.65
CA GLU A 203 12.47 -13.82 -7.95
C GLU A 203 13.00 -12.41 -8.28
N ALA A 204 13.01 -11.55 -7.27
CA ALA A 204 13.31 -10.14 -7.40
C ALA A 204 14.64 -9.86 -8.11
N GLY A 205 14.58 -9.09 -9.21
CA GLY A 205 15.73 -8.62 -9.99
C GLY A 205 16.53 -9.71 -10.71
N ARG A 206 16.01 -10.94 -10.82
CA ARG A 206 16.76 -12.07 -11.39
C ARG A 206 16.32 -12.49 -12.78
N ASN A 207 15.31 -11.82 -13.34
CA ASN A 207 14.73 -12.14 -14.65
C ASN A 207 14.23 -13.59 -14.74
N GLY A 208 13.88 -14.20 -13.60
CA GLY A 208 13.36 -15.54 -13.52
C GLY A 208 11.91 -15.65 -13.99
N ASP A 209 11.47 -16.88 -14.23
CA ASP A 209 10.09 -17.19 -14.57
C ASP A 209 9.62 -18.43 -13.81
N ALA A 210 8.32 -18.70 -13.71
CA ALA A 210 7.80 -19.88 -13.05
C ALA A 210 8.16 -21.18 -13.80
N TRP A 211 8.18 -21.10 -15.13
CA TRP A 211 8.82 -22.04 -16.07
C TRP A 211 9.30 -21.27 -17.29
N PRO A 212 10.27 -21.79 -18.05
CA PRO A 212 10.83 -21.08 -19.19
C PRO A 212 9.74 -20.66 -20.20
N GLY A 213 9.65 -19.36 -20.50
CA GLY A 213 8.75 -18.78 -21.50
C GLY A 213 7.33 -18.46 -20.99
N ARG A 214 7.01 -18.74 -19.73
CA ARG A 214 5.67 -18.48 -19.19
C ARG A 214 5.27 -17.01 -19.28
N THR A 215 6.18 -16.08 -19.02
CA THR A 215 5.90 -14.65 -19.09
C THR A 215 5.34 -14.28 -20.46
N GLU A 216 6.00 -14.67 -21.54
CA GLU A 216 5.58 -14.39 -22.91
C GLU A 216 4.30 -15.13 -23.30
N GLU A 217 4.18 -16.41 -22.90
CA GLU A 217 2.98 -17.22 -23.13
C GLU A 217 1.74 -16.59 -22.45
N MET A 218 1.87 -16.15 -21.20
CA MET A 218 0.79 -15.53 -20.41
C MET A 218 0.37 -14.20 -21.04
N ILE A 219 1.32 -13.32 -21.37
CA ILE A 219 1.05 -12.03 -22.01
C ILE A 219 0.28 -12.24 -23.31
N LYS A 220 0.76 -13.17 -24.15
CA LYS A 220 0.14 -13.48 -25.45
C LYS A 220 -1.27 -14.05 -25.28
N ALA A 221 -1.46 -15.02 -24.39
CA ALA A 221 -2.75 -15.69 -24.20
C ALA A 221 -3.80 -14.72 -23.68
N VAL A 222 -3.52 -14.04 -22.56
CA VAL A 222 -4.47 -13.13 -21.91
C VAL A 222 -4.71 -11.88 -22.78
N GLY A 223 -3.65 -11.26 -23.33
CA GLY A 223 -3.77 -10.08 -24.18
C GLY A 223 -4.58 -10.35 -25.45
N SER A 224 -4.30 -11.48 -26.15
CA SER A 224 -5.05 -11.83 -27.37
C SER A 224 -6.52 -12.17 -27.10
N ALA A 225 -6.83 -12.75 -25.94
CA ALA A 225 -8.19 -13.17 -25.62
C ALA A 225 -9.07 -12.04 -25.05
N LEU A 226 -8.49 -11.14 -24.28
CA LEU A 226 -9.24 -10.19 -23.46
C LEU A 226 -8.83 -8.73 -23.66
N GLY A 227 -7.75 -8.44 -24.39
CA GLY A 227 -7.23 -7.07 -24.54
C GLY A 227 -8.22 -6.06 -25.12
N ASP A 228 -9.11 -6.51 -26.03
CA ASP A 228 -10.14 -5.65 -26.63
C ASP A 228 -11.39 -5.47 -25.76
N SER A 229 -11.57 -6.30 -24.72
CA SER A 229 -12.81 -6.34 -23.90
C SER A 229 -12.61 -6.03 -22.42
N CYS A 230 -11.37 -6.08 -21.92
CA CYS A 230 -11.03 -5.87 -20.53
C CYS A 230 -9.84 -4.93 -20.37
N THR A 231 -9.80 -4.19 -19.27
CA THR A 231 -8.57 -3.51 -18.85
C THR A 231 -7.62 -4.55 -18.24
N LEU A 232 -6.43 -4.70 -18.84
CA LEU A 232 -5.45 -5.68 -18.37
C LEU A 232 -4.27 -5.02 -17.65
N LEU A 233 -3.93 -5.59 -16.51
CA LEU A 233 -2.82 -5.20 -15.64
C LEU A 233 -1.90 -6.40 -15.45
N VAL A 234 -0.62 -6.14 -15.25
CA VAL A 234 0.39 -7.18 -15.02
C VAL A 234 1.22 -6.82 -13.79
N ASP A 235 1.54 -7.82 -12.97
CA ASP A 235 2.41 -7.67 -11.82
C ASP A 235 3.61 -8.63 -11.90
N ALA A 236 4.81 -8.06 -11.87
CA ALA A 236 6.07 -8.81 -11.86
C ALA A 236 6.64 -9.01 -10.45
N ASN A 237 6.08 -8.38 -9.42
CA ASN A 237 6.60 -8.40 -8.04
C ASN A 237 8.12 -8.26 -7.97
N SER A 238 8.61 -7.15 -8.50
CA SER A 238 10.04 -6.82 -8.47
C SER A 238 10.94 -7.78 -9.30
N GLY A 239 10.40 -8.50 -10.28
CA GLY A 239 11.07 -9.65 -10.90
C GLY A 239 12.23 -9.33 -11.84
N PHE A 240 12.29 -8.14 -12.44
CA PHE A 240 13.18 -7.88 -13.57
C PHE A 240 14.27 -6.84 -13.30
N THR A 241 15.34 -6.93 -14.11
CA THR A 241 16.27 -5.82 -14.32
C THR A 241 15.66 -4.82 -15.32
N PRO A 242 16.14 -3.55 -15.40
CA PRO A 242 15.57 -2.54 -16.28
C PRO A 242 15.48 -3.00 -17.76
N ASP A 243 16.55 -3.55 -18.31
CA ASP A 243 16.56 -4.00 -19.71
C ASP A 243 15.47 -5.05 -20.00
N ARG A 244 15.32 -6.03 -19.10
CA ARG A 244 14.29 -7.07 -19.24
C ARG A 244 12.89 -6.51 -19.00
N ALA A 245 12.72 -5.62 -18.04
CA ALA A 245 11.44 -4.95 -17.78
C ALA A 245 10.99 -4.11 -19.00
N ILE A 246 11.90 -3.40 -19.64
CA ILE A 246 11.61 -2.61 -20.86
C ILE A 246 11.23 -3.54 -22.03
N GLU A 247 11.94 -4.65 -22.22
CA GLU A 247 11.61 -5.65 -23.23
C GLU A 247 10.20 -6.22 -23.02
N VAL A 248 9.91 -6.68 -21.79
CA VAL A 248 8.59 -7.19 -21.40
C VAL A 248 7.52 -6.10 -21.54
N GLY A 249 7.80 -4.88 -21.08
CA GLY A 249 6.87 -3.76 -21.15
C GLY A 249 6.46 -3.40 -22.57
N LYS A 250 7.38 -3.45 -23.53
CA LYS A 250 7.05 -3.28 -24.97
C LYS A 250 6.12 -4.38 -25.47
N MET A 251 6.38 -5.63 -25.06
CA MET A 251 5.48 -6.72 -25.41
C MET A 251 4.10 -6.54 -24.78
N LEU A 252 4.00 -6.05 -23.51
CA LEU A 252 2.73 -5.71 -22.89
C LEU A 252 1.95 -4.68 -23.72
N GLN A 253 2.60 -3.63 -24.22
CA GLN A 253 1.99 -2.62 -25.10
C GLN A 253 1.47 -3.22 -26.40
N ASP A 254 2.23 -4.13 -27.03
CA ASP A 254 1.83 -4.80 -28.26
C ASP A 254 0.55 -5.65 -28.11
N TYR A 255 0.27 -6.13 -26.89
CA TYR A 255 -0.91 -6.91 -26.54
C TYR A 255 -2.00 -6.11 -25.81
N GLY A 256 -1.93 -4.78 -25.81
CA GLY A 256 -2.97 -3.90 -25.25
C GLY A 256 -3.06 -3.89 -23.72
N ILE A 257 -2.01 -4.35 -23.03
CA ILE A 257 -1.96 -4.34 -21.57
C ILE A 257 -1.56 -2.94 -21.09
N SER A 258 -2.33 -2.37 -20.17
CA SER A 258 -2.29 -0.95 -19.85
C SER A 258 -1.45 -0.58 -18.63
N GLN A 259 -1.14 -1.54 -17.74
CA GLN A 259 -0.42 -1.28 -16.50
C GLN A 259 0.58 -2.39 -16.19
N PHE A 260 1.77 -1.98 -15.71
CA PHE A 260 2.87 -2.83 -15.31
C PHE A 260 3.28 -2.53 -13.87
N GLU A 261 2.90 -3.40 -12.93
CA GLU A 261 3.16 -3.28 -11.50
C GLU A 261 4.51 -3.90 -11.15
N GLU A 262 5.25 -3.20 -10.30
CA GLU A 262 6.55 -3.60 -9.75
C GLU A 262 7.49 -4.29 -10.77
N PRO A 263 7.84 -3.63 -11.88
CA PRO A 263 8.72 -4.24 -12.89
C PRO A 263 10.10 -4.61 -12.33
N CYS A 264 10.66 -3.75 -11.47
CA CYS A 264 11.98 -3.89 -10.85
C CYS A 264 11.88 -4.01 -9.32
N PRO A 265 12.94 -4.48 -8.63
CA PRO A 265 13.00 -4.50 -7.17
C PRO A 265 12.63 -3.15 -6.58
N TYR A 266 11.68 -3.13 -5.64
CA TYR A 266 11.12 -1.88 -5.08
C TYR A 266 12.20 -0.98 -4.43
N TRP A 267 13.30 -1.56 -3.94
CA TRP A 267 14.42 -0.81 -3.37
C TRP A 267 15.33 -0.16 -4.43
N GLU A 268 15.19 -0.53 -5.72
CA GLU A 268 15.89 0.04 -6.87
C GLU A 268 14.98 1.05 -7.59
N ILE A 269 14.66 2.14 -6.89
CA ILE A 269 13.71 3.15 -7.39
C ILE A 269 14.15 3.79 -8.70
N GLU A 270 15.45 3.96 -8.91
CA GLU A 270 16.04 4.49 -10.13
C GLU A 270 15.85 3.55 -11.33
N TRP A 271 15.85 2.23 -11.09
CA TRP A 271 15.55 1.23 -12.10
C TRP A 271 14.09 1.31 -12.55
N THR A 272 13.18 1.40 -11.59
CA THR A 272 11.75 1.57 -11.89
C THR A 272 11.52 2.88 -12.65
N ALA A 273 12.19 3.98 -12.28
CA ALA A 273 12.11 5.25 -12.99
C ALA A 273 12.66 5.18 -14.42
N GLU A 274 13.66 4.36 -14.70
CA GLU A 274 14.17 4.10 -16.03
C GLU A 274 13.13 3.38 -16.90
N VAL A 275 12.50 2.34 -16.35
CA VAL A 275 11.41 1.59 -17.00
C VAL A 275 10.24 2.50 -17.32
N THR A 276 9.78 3.29 -16.35
CA THR A 276 8.67 4.25 -16.49
C THR A 276 8.90 5.25 -17.61
N ARG A 277 10.12 5.79 -17.73
CA ARG A 277 10.47 6.72 -18.83
C ARG A 277 10.57 6.07 -20.21
N SER A 278 10.73 4.74 -20.26
CA SER A 278 10.98 3.98 -21.49
C SER A 278 9.73 3.37 -22.10
N LEU A 279 8.60 3.44 -21.41
CA LEU A 279 7.35 2.79 -21.81
C LEU A 279 6.20 3.82 -21.87
N ASP A 280 5.23 3.53 -22.74
CA ASP A 280 4.00 4.35 -22.88
C ASP A 280 2.86 3.81 -22.00
N LEU A 281 2.92 2.54 -21.55
CA LEU A 281 1.99 1.99 -20.56
C LEU A 281 2.26 2.56 -19.16
N LYS A 282 1.29 2.43 -18.25
CA LYS A 282 1.42 2.91 -16.88
C LYS A 282 2.24 1.95 -16.01
N VAL A 283 3.29 2.47 -15.36
CA VAL A 283 4.03 1.74 -14.33
C VAL A 283 3.44 2.05 -12.97
N SER A 284 3.25 1.02 -12.15
CA SER A 284 2.72 1.17 -10.79
C SER A 284 3.59 0.44 -9.76
N GLY A 285 3.44 0.80 -8.48
CA GLY A 285 4.17 0.15 -7.40
C GLY A 285 4.14 0.93 -6.09
N GLY A 286 4.91 0.40 -5.12
CA GLY A 286 5.08 0.99 -3.79
C GLY A 286 4.38 0.22 -2.67
N GLU A 287 3.82 -0.95 -2.91
CA GLU A 287 3.16 -1.74 -1.87
C GLU A 287 4.10 -2.07 -0.70
N GLN A 288 5.38 -2.29 -0.98
CA GLN A 288 6.38 -2.63 0.02
C GLN A 288 7.00 -1.40 0.72
N ASP A 289 6.79 -0.20 0.19
CA ASP A 289 7.40 1.03 0.69
C ASP A 289 6.67 1.54 1.93
N ASN A 290 7.34 1.46 3.06
CA ASN A 290 6.79 1.81 4.37
C ASN A 290 7.44 3.06 5.03
N ASP A 291 8.35 3.74 4.33
CA ASP A 291 8.96 5.00 4.76
C ASP A 291 8.38 6.20 3.99
N LEU A 292 7.79 7.16 4.70
CA LEU A 292 7.28 8.40 4.08
C LEU A 292 8.37 9.22 3.38
N SER A 293 9.64 9.08 3.77
CA SER A 293 10.75 9.71 3.04
C SER A 293 10.98 9.03 1.69
N GLN A 294 10.80 7.73 1.63
CA GLN A 294 10.85 6.99 0.37
C GLN A 294 9.67 7.37 -0.53
N TRP A 295 8.47 7.53 0.02
CA TRP A 295 7.30 8.03 -0.73
C TRP A 295 7.55 9.40 -1.36
N ARG A 296 8.23 10.33 -0.66
CA ARG A 296 8.64 11.60 -1.27
C ARG A 296 9.58 11.41 -2.46
N ARG A 297 10.51 10.44 -2.37
CA ARG A 297 11.43 10.13 -3.48
C ARG A 297 10.67 9.51 -4.65
N ILE A 298 9.77 8.56 -4.41
CA ILE A 298 8.91 7.92 -5.42
C ILE A 298 8.18 8.97 -6.25
N VAL A 299 7.49 9.91 -5.59
CA VAL A 299 6.70 10.93 -6.30
C VAL A 299 7.55 12.06 -6.90
N SER A 300 8.78 12.29 -6.38
CA SER A 300 9.69 13.33 -6.90
C SER A 300 10.52 12.85 -8.07
N LEU A 301 10.86 11.58 -8.13
CA LEU A 301 11.67 10.96 -9.19
C LEU A 301 10.84 10.49 -10.39
N PRO A 302 9.56 10.77 -10.50
CA PRO A 302 8.52 10.09 -11.25
C PRO A 302 8.86 8.62 -11.58
N SER A 303 9.03 7.82 -10.55
CA SER A 303 9.39 6.40 -10.69
C SER A 303 8.19 5.53 -11.04
N VAL A 304 6.98 5.99 -10.74
CA VAL A 304 5.72 5.32 -11.06
C VAL A 304 4.67 6.33 -11.55
N ASP A 305 3.75 5.87 -12.39
CA ASP A 305 2.57 6.61 -12.84
C ASP A 305 1.37 6.43 -11.90
N ILE A 306 1.35 5.36 -11.09
CA ILE A 306 0.29 5.02 -10.14
C ILE A 306 0.96 4.53 -8.86
N ILE A 307 0.60 5.12 -7.71
CA ILE A 307 1.08 4.64 -6.41
C ILE A 307 0.13 3.59 -5.81
N GLN A 308 0.70 2.60 -5.11
CA GLN A 308 -0.03 1.48 -4.53
C GLN A 308 0.35 1.22 -3.05
N PRO A 309 0.22 2.22 -2.15
CA PRO A 309 0.55 2.00 -0.75
C PRO A 309 -0.34 0.94 -0.11
N ASP A 310 0.24 0.00 0.65
CA ASP A 310 -0.53 -0.88 1.51
C ASP A 310 -0.79 -0.19 2.86
N PRO A 311 -2.07 0.01 3.26
CA PRO A 311 -2.40 0.70 4.51
C PRO A 311 -1.81 0.04 5.75
N LEU A 312 -1.70 -1.29 5.76
CA LEU A 312 -1.18 -2.02 6.91
C LEU A 312 0.36 -2.11 6.92
N TYR A 313 1.02 -2.10 5.74
CA TYR A 313 2.48 -2.05 5.67
C TYR A 313 3.01 -0.67 6.01
N LEU A 314 2.27 0.37 5.63
CA LEU A 314 2.67 1.76 5.86
C LEU A 314 2.35 2.26 7.28
N GLY A 315 1.55 1.53 8.05
CA GLY A 315 1.27 1.84 9.46
C GLY A 315 -0.06 2.52 9.72
N GLY A 316 -1.05 2.29 8.87
CA GLY A 316 -2.43 2.74 9.03
C GLY A 316 -2.87 3.84 8.07
N VAL A 317 -4.05 4.37 8.31
CA VAL A 317 -4.74 5.36 7.45
C VAL A 317 -3.99 6.68 7.40
N VAL A 318 -3.53 7.20 8.54
CA VAL A 318 -2.82 8.49 8.61
C VAL A 318 -1.64 8.52 7.65
N ARG A 319 -0.77 7.53 7.72
CA ARG A 319 0.44 7.47 6.87
C ARG A 319 0.09 7.22 5.41
N THR A 320 -0.92 6.38 5.15
CA THR A 320 -1.42 6.13 3.80
C THR A 320 -1.95 7.41 3.17
N VAL A 321 -2.81 8.16 3.86
CA VAL A 321 -3.33 9.42 3.37
C VAL A 321 -2.22 10.47 3.15
N ARG A 322 -1.19 10.51 3.98
CA ARG A 322 -0.01 11.36 3.75
C ARG A 322 0.70 10.99 2.43
N ALA A 323 0.92 9.71 2.15
CA ALA A 323 1.50 9.25 0.89
C ALA A 323 0.61 9.60 -0.32
N THR A 324 -0.71 9.36 -0.22
CA THR A 324 -1.65 9.70 -1.31
C THR A 324 -1.69 11.19 -1.62
N ARG A 325 -1.57 12.06 -0.62
CA ARG A 325 -1.54 13.52 -0.83
C ARG A 325 -0.26 13.99 -1.49
N MET A 326 0.90 13.44 -1.09
CA MET A 326 2.15 13.72 -1.80
C MET A 326 2.04 13.38 -3.29
N ALA A 327 1.38 12.27 -3.62
CA ALA A 327 1.12 11.86 -5.00
C ALA A 327 0.09 12.78 -5.70
N ALA A 328 -0.99 13.16 -5.02
CA ALA A 328 -2.03 14.03 -5.54
C ALA A 328 -1.47 15.40 -5.95
N GLU A 329 -0.53 15.98 -5.20
CA GLU A 329 0.17 17.23 -5.54
C GLU A 329 0.95 17.13 -6.87
N LYS A 330 1.28 15.92 -7.30
CA LYS A 330 1.95 15.64 -8.57
C LYS A 330 1.02 15.13 -9.66
N GLY A 331 -0.28 15.02 -9.37
CA GLY A 331 -1.28 14.47 -10.28
C GLY A 331 -1.16 12.96 -10.47
N ILE A 332 -0.47 12.26 -9.55
CA ILE A 332 -0.27 10.79 -9.61
C ILE A 332 -1.47 10.12 -8.92
N PRO A 333 -2.24 9.25 -9.61
CA PRO A 333 -3.33 8.49 -9.01
C PRO A 333 -2.84 7.44 -8.00
N CYS A 334 -3.74 7.07 -7.09
CA CYS A 334 -3.50 6.08 -6.05
C CYS A 334 -4.51 4.93 -6.14
N VAL A 335 -4.01 3.71 -6.11
CA VAL A 335 -4.77 2.46 -5.99
C VAL A 335 -4.13 1.68 -4.83
N PRO A 336 -4.61 1.79 -3.60
CA PRO A 336 -4.01 1.07 -2.47
C PRO A 336 -3.95 -0.43 -2.72
N HIS A 337 -2.81 -1.04 -2.40
CA HIS A 337 -2.63 -2.48 -2.43
C HIS A 337 -3.61 -3.16 -1.46
N SER A 338 -4.30 -4.21 -1.93
CA SER A 338 -5.23 -5.01 -1.11
C SER A 338 -5.32 -6.46 -1.62
N ALA A 339 -4.19 -7.14 -1.66
CA ALA A 339 -4.04 -8.47 -2.27
C ALA A 339 -4.73 -9.64 -1.54
N ASN A 340 -5.49 -9.38 -0.49
CA ASN A 340 -6.23 -10.42 0.25
C ASN A 340 -7.56 -9.88 0.79
N LEU A 341 -8.52 -10.77 1.02
CA LEU A 341 -9.88 -10.42 1.46
C LEU A 341 -10.00 -10.12 2.96
N CYS A 342 -8.89 -9.99 3.69
CA CYS A 342 -8.90 -9.51 5.08
C CYS A 342 -9.37 -8.05 5.15
N MET A 343 -9.30 -7.46 6.35
CA MET A 343 -9.67 -6.07 6.57
C MET A 343 -8.90 -5.06 5.71
N VAL A 344 -7.73 -5.43 5.14
CA VAL A 344 -6.99 -4.54 4.25
C VAL A 344 -7.82 -4.10 3.04
N THR A 345 -8.65 -4.99 2.48
CA THR A 345 -9.58 -4.64 1.39
C THR A 345 -10.66 -3.66 1.87
N VAL A 346 -11.20 -3.86 3.07
CA VAL A 346 -12.16 -2.92 3.69
C VAL A 346 -11.50 -1.55 3.91
N PHE A 347 -10.29 -1.53 4.48
CA PHE A 347 -9.54 -0.28 4.71
C PHE A 347 -9.24 0.45 3.39
N ALA A 348 -8.75 -0.26 2.39
CA ALA A 348 -8.46 0.29 1.06
C ALA A 348 -9.73 0.87 0.40
N LEU A 349 -10.87 0.17 0.53
CA LEU A 349 -12.17 0.64 0.04
C LEU A 349 -12.58 1.98 0.66
N HIS A 350 -12.50 2.09 2.00
CA HIS A 350 -12.80 3.34 2.70
C HIS A 350 -11.83 4.47 2.33
N ILE A 351 -10.53 4.18 2.22
CA ILE A 351 -9.51 5.17 1.85
C ILE A 351 -9.75 5.67 0.43
N MET A 352 -9.97 4.78 -0.55
CA MET A 352 -10.21 5.18 -1.94
C MET A 352 -11.45 6.05 -2.10
N ARG A 353 -12.47 5.89 -1.25
CA ARG A 353 -13.66 6.74 -1.28
C ARG A 353 -13.43 8.16 -0.74
N ALA A 354 -12.30 8.40 -0.10
CA ALA A 354 -11.98 9.66 0.57
C ALA A 354 -10.79 10.43 -0.02
N ILE A 355 -9.90 9.77 -0.75
CA ILE A 355 -8.71 10.43 -1.32
C ILE A 355 -9.02 11.13 -2.64
N PRO A 356 -8.41 12.31 -2.91
CA PRO A 356 -8.73 13.14 -4.10
C PRO A 356 -8.19 12.54 -5.40
N ASN A 357 -7.21 11.64 -5.33
CA ASN A 357 -6.52 11.03 -6.46
C ASN A 357 -6.75 9.51 -6.55
N ALA A 358 -7.90 9.02 -6.11
CA ALA A 358 -8.28 7.62 -6.28
C ALA A 358 -8.22 7.20 -7.75
N GLY A 359 -7.63 6.04 -8.00
CA GLY A 359 -7.66 5.40 -9.32
C GLY A 359 -9.05 4.83 -9.64
N PRO A 360 -9.23 4.30 -10.86
CA PRO A 360 -10.54 3.85 -11.34
C PRO A 360 -11.01 2.53 -10.73
N TYR A 361 -10.12 1.73 -10.16
CA TYR A 361 -10.39 0.39 -9.65
C TYR A 361 -9.79 0.19 -8.28
N LEU A 362 -10.40 -0.67 -7.44
CA LEU A 362 -9.80 -1.25 -6.25
C LEU A 362 -9.29 -2.66 -6.56
N GLU A 363 -8.15 -3.02 -6.00
CA GLU A 363 -7.66 -4.39 -6.05
C GLU A 363 -8.57 -5.34 -5.27
N TYR A 364 -8.98 -6.44 -5.93
CA TYR A 364 -9.73 -7.51 -5.31
C TYR A 364 -9.18 -8.87 -5.72
N THR A 365 -8.64 -9.64 -4.75
CA THR A 365 -8.10 -10.96 -5.06
C THR A 365 -9.19 -11.94 -5.48
N ILE A 366 -8.94 -12.67 -6.54
CA ILE A 366 -9.82 -13.70 -7.06
C ILE A 366 -9.43 -15.12 -6.63
N GLU A 367 -8.46 -15.24 -5.73
CA GLU A 367 -8.06 -16.55 -5.19
C GLU A 367 -9.06 -17.04 -4.13
N GLU A 368 -9.33 -18.35 -4.14
CA GLU A 368 -10.35 -18.95 -3.25
C GLU A 368 -9.74 -19.54 -1.96
N GLY A 369 -8.48 -19.93 -1.99
CA GLY A 369 -7.81 -20.66 -0.90
C GLY A 369 -6.94 -19.80 0.01
N GLY A 370 -6.31 -20.44 0.99
CA GLY A 370 -5.33 -19.83 1.87
C GLY A 370 -5.91 -18.73 2.75
N ILE A 371 -5.23 -17.59 2.81
CA ILE A 371 -5.64 -16.47 3.64
C ILE A 371 -7.04 -15.92 3.28
N ASN A 372 -7.46 -16.05 2.03
CA ASN A 372 -8.77 -15.56 1.58
C ASN A 372 -9.92 -16.42 2.10
N GLN A 373 -9.71 -17.71 2.29
CA GLN A 373 -10.70 -18.56 2.97
C GLN A 373 -10.84 -18.15 4.44
N THR A 374 -9.70 -17.95 5.14
CA THR A 374 -9.71 -17.45 6.52
C THR A 374 -10.39 -16.09 6.62
N ALA A 375 -10.15 -15.20 5.66
CA ALA A 375 -10.74 -13.86 5.64
C ALA A 375 -12.25 -13.86 5.52
N ARG A 376 -12.83 -14.78 4.74
CA ARG A 376 -14.30 -14.94 4.63
C ARG A 376 -14.96 -15.37 5.94
N GLU A 377 -14.21 -16.00 6.84
CA GLU A 377 -14.66 -16.39 8.17
C GLU A 377 -14.35 -15.35 9.24
N LEU A 378 -13.58 -14.30 8.91
CA LEU A 378 -13.02 -13.35 9.86
C LEU A 378 -14.05 -12.33 10.34
N TYR A 379 -14.91 -11.83 9.44
CA TYR A 379 -15.85 -10.75 9.72
C TYR A 379 -17.15 -10.87 8.91
N SER A 380 -18.18 -10.13 9.33
CA SER A 380 -19.50 -10.02 8.69
C SER A 380 -19.96 -8.55 8.70
N PRO A 381 -20.70 -8.05 7.68
CA PRO A 381 -20.98 -8.74 6.43
C PRO A 381 -19.72 -8.95 5.58
N GLY A 382 -19.73 -10.00 4.77
CA GLY A 382 -18.70 -10.21 3.74
C GLY A 382 -18.81 -9.17 2.64
N LEU A 383 -17.73 -9.00 1.87
CA LEU A 383 -17.71 -8.11 0.71
C LEU A 383 -18.37 -8.79 -0.48
N GLU A 384 -19.37 -8.15 -1.08
CA GLU A 384 -20.10 -8.66 -2.23
C GLU A 384 -19.76 -7.89 -3.50
N ILE A 385 -19.58 -8.61 -4.62
CA ILE A 385 -19.37 -8.04 -5.94
C ILE A 385 -20.70 -8.04 -6.68
N ILE A 386 -21.14 -6.86 -7.11
CA ILE A 386 -22.36 -6.66 -7.89
C ILE A 386 -21.98 -5.92 -9.16
N ASP A 387 -22.11 -6.57 -10.30
CA ASP A 387 -21.79 -5.99 -11.62
C ASP A 387 -20.41 -5.29 -11.66
N GLY A 388 -19.38 -6.03 -11.28
CA GLY A 388 -18.00 -5.57 -11.26
C GLY A 388 -17.65 -4.50 -10.18
N HIS A 389 -18.59 -4.21 -9.27
CA HIS A 389 -18.40 -3.26 -8.19
C HIS A 389 -18.46 -3.98 -6.85
N LEU A 390 -17.60 -3.55 -5.93
CA LEU A 390 -17.62 -3.98 -4.55
C LEU A 390 -18.58 -3.09 -3.78
N ASP A 391 -19.58 -3.70 -3.16
CA ASP A 391 -20.48 -2.98 -2.27
C ASP A 391 -19.75 -2.57 -0.99
N MET A 392 -20.09 -1.40 -0.48
CA MET A 392 -19.35 -0.79 0.62
C MET A 392 -20.09 -0.97 1.94
N PRO A 393 -19.43 -1.56 2.97
CA PRO A 393 -20.00 -1.56 4.31
C PRO A 393 -20.23 -0.10 4.79
N SER A 394 -21.49 0.23 5.11
CA SER A 394 -21.91 1.61 5.44
C SER A 394 -22.29 1.80 6.91
N ALA A 395 -22.21 0.76 7.74
CA ALA A 395 -22.41 0.90 9.17
C ALA A 395 -21.25 1.70 9.81
N PRO A 396 -21.44 2.27 11.04
CA PRO A 396 -20.41 3.04 11.73
C PRO A 396 -19.08 2.30 11.89
N GLY A 397 -17.99 3.01 11.81
CA GLY A 397 -16.63 2.44 11.81
C GLY A 397 -16.27 1.86 10.46
N TRP A 398 -15.70 0.66 10.43
CA TRP A 398 -15.41 -0.06 9.20
C TRP A 398 -16.65 -0.77 8.62
N GLY A 399 -17.78 -0.75 9.33
CA GLY A 399 -19.03 -1.33 8.90
C GLY A 399 -19.09 -2.85 8.97
N VAL A 400 -18.18 -3.49 9.68
CA VAL A 400 -18.11 -4.95 9.85
C VAL A 400 -17.92 -5.33 11.31
N GLU A 401 -18.28 -6.56 11.65
CA GLU A 401 -18.08 -7.17 12.97
C GLU A 401 -17.22 -8.43 12.85
N PHE A 402 -16.28 -8.62 13.77
CA PHE A 402 -15.43 -9.80 13.77
C PHE A 402 -16.15 -11.03 14.31
N ASN A 403 -15.90 -12.16 13.66
CA ASN A 403 -16.51 -13.42 14.00
C ASN A 403 -15.91 -13.98 15.30
N LYS A 404 -16.79 -14.19 16.29
CA LYS A 404 -16.38 -14.72 17.59
C LYS A 404 -15.72 -16.11 17.48
N ASP A 405 -16.22 -16.97 16.60
CA ASP A 405 -15.68 -18.33 16.45
C ASP A 405 -14.23 -18.32 15.90
N TRP A 406 -13.87 -17.27 15.15
CA TRP A 406 -12.50 -17.07 14.71
C TRP A 406 -11.62 -16.56 15.88
N LEU A 407 -12.11 -15.58 16.64
CA LEU A 407 -11.41 -15.02 17.79
C LEU A 407 -11.11 -16.09 18.85
N ASP A 408 -12.07 -16.97 19.14
CA ASP A 408 -11.93 -18.04 20.14
C ASP A 408 -10.86 -19.09 19.79
N LYS A 409 -10.39 -19.13 18.53
CA LYS A 409 -9.34 -20.05 18.04
C LYS A 409 -7.96 -19.40 17.92
N ALA A 410 -7.85 -18.10 18.14
CA ALA A 410 -6.62 -17.35 17.99
C ALA A 410 -5.90 -17.14 19.34
N ASP A 411 -4.60 -16.93 19.28
CA ASP A 411 -3.78 -16.62 20.46
C ASP A 411 -4.11 -15.22 20.97
N TYR A 412 -4.53 -15.15 22.21
CA TYR A 412 -4.95 -13.92 22.87
C TYR A 412 -3.82 -13.27 23.65
N GLN A 413 -3.64 -11.96 23.49
CA GLN A 413 -2.75 -11.13 24.29
C GLN A 413 -3.43 -9.81 24.67
N VAL A 414 -3.02 -9.21 25.79
CA VAL A 414 -3.57 -7.95 26.29
C VAL A 414 -2.50 -7.05 26.90
N SER A 415 -2.64 -5.74 26.64
CA SER A 415 -1.96 -4.65 27.36
C SER A 415 -3.03 -3.74 27.95
N ASP A 416 -2.95 -3.50 29.26
CA ASP A 416 -3.93 -2.73 30.02
C ASP A 416 -3.23 -1.62 30.82
N ALA A 417 -3.74 -0.40 30.76
CA ALA A 417 -3.17 0.75 31.45
C ALA A 417 -3.16 0.59 32.98
N ASN A 418 -4.03 -0.26 33.54
CA ASN A 418 -4.17 -0.52 34.97
C ASN A 418 -3.28 -1.67 35.47
N ILE A 419 -2.61 -2.40 34.56
CA ILE A 419 -1.73 -3.53 34.91
C ILE A 419 -0.31 -3.12 34.57
N PRO A 420 0.59 -2.92 35.57
CA PRO A 420 2.00 -2.65 35.30
C PRO A 420 2.62 -3.85 34.56
N GLY A 421 3.24 -3.58 33.41
CA GLY A 421 3.90 -4.56 32.55
C GLY A 421 5.21 -5.09 33.10
#